data_a79b737067a13bea8edc33cc1b4f3c01
#
_entry.id   a79b737067a13bea8edc33cc1b4f3c01
#
_cell.length_a   1.000
_cell.length_b   1.000
_cell.length_c   1.000
_cell.angle_alpha   90.00
_cell.angle_beta   90.00
_cell.angle_gamma   90.00
#
_symmetry.space_group_name_H-M   'P 1'
#
loop_
_entity.id
_entity.type
_entity.pdbx_description
1 polymer ?
#
loop_
_entity_poly.entity_id
_entity_poly.type
_entity_poly.pdbx_seq_one_letter_code
_entity_poly.pdbx_strand_id
1 'polypeptide(L)' 'MLFRSKDIFRASGLSLLGVSNSHVDKDRQKIQKGTSLSPLLLVRAPELGKVIVADGYHRLCAVYSIDEDALIPCQIF' A
#
# COMPACT_ATOMS: atom_id res chain seq x y z
N MET A 1 12.10 -5.27 1.85
CA MET A 1 12.16 -3.91 2.40
C MET A 1 10.87 -3.55 3.09
N LEU A 2 10.93 -2.69 4.12
CA LEU A 2 9.77 -2.19 4.83
C LEU A 2 9.66 -0.68 4.63
N PHE A 3 8.48 -0.22 4.23
CA PHE A 3 8.17 1.20 4.09
C PHE A 3 6.90 1.53 4.84
N ARG A 4 6.81 2.75 5.37
CA ARG A 4 5.56 3.23 5.95
C ARG A 4 4.54 3.48 4.85
N SER A 5 3.27 3.16 5.11
CA SER A 5 2.21 3.32 4.11
C SER A 5 2.10 4.77 3.60
N LYS A 6 2.24 5.75 4.48
CA LYS A 6 2.20 7.16 4.09
C LYS A 6 3.34 7.55 3.14
N ASP A 7 4.52 6.95 3.31
CA ASP A 7 5.67 7.24 2.45
C ASP A 7 5.46 6.67 1.04
N ILE A 8 4.81 5.50 0.94
CA ILE A 8 4.49 4.90 -0.35
C ILE A 8 3.47 5.77 -1.11
N PHE A 9 2.46 6.29 -0.43
CA PHE A 9 1.51 7.22 -1.05
C PHE A 9 2.20 8.47 -1.54
N ARG A 10 3.08 9.04 -0.74
CA ARG A 10 3.84 10.24 -1.11
C ARG A 10 4.71 9.98 -2.33
N ALA A 11 5.43 8.86 -2.35
CA ALA A 11 6.35 8.52 -3.44
C ALA A 11 5.63 8.13 -4.73
N SER A 12 4.42 7.57 -4.64
CA SER A 12 3.67 7.11 -5.81
C SER A 12 2.74 8.18 -6.39
N GLY A 13 2.34 9.17 -5.60
CA GLY A 13 1.40 10.20 -6.03
C GLY A 13 -0.03 9.70 -6.24
N LEU A 14 -0.36 8.52 -5.75
CA LEU A 14 -1.69 7.93 -5.92
C LEU A 14 -2.71 8.54 -4.96
N SER A 15 -3.99 8.53 -5.39
CA SER A 15 -5.10 8.92 -4.52
C SER A 15 -5.49 7.78 -3.60
N LEU A 16 -5.92 8.13 -2.37
CA LEU A 16 -6.38 7.15 -1.40
C LEU A 16 -7.79 6.68 -1.73
N LEU A 17 -7.98 5.35 -1.78
CA LEU A 17 -9.30 4.74 -1.84
C LEU A 17 -9.83 4.51 -0.42
N GLY A 18 -11.06 4.92 -0.18
CA GLY A 18 -11.69 4.75 1.12
C GLY A 18 -12.27 3.36 1.34
N VAL A 19 -12.78 3.13 2.55
CA VAL A 19 -13.37 1.86 2.97
C VAL A 19 -14.65 1.50 2.21
N SER A 20 -15.25 2.44 1.49
CA SER A 20 -16.36 2.16 0.60
C SER A 20 -15.97 1.29 -0.60
N ASN A 21 -14.67 1.21 -0.92
CA ASN A 21 -14.18 0.30 -1.93
C ASN A 21 -14.15 -1.12 -1.35
N SER A 22 -14.84 -2.06 -2.01
CA SER A 22 -15.00 -3.42 -1.48
C SER A 22 -13.67 -4.17 -1.33
N HIS A 23 -12.70 -3.92 -2.23
CA HIS A 23 -11.38 -4.55 -2.15
C HIS A 23 -10.59 -4.03 -0.95
N VAL A 24 -10.66 -2.72 -0.70
CA VAL A 24 -10.00 -2.11 0.45
C VAL A 24 -10.61 -2.64 1.75
N ASP A 25 -11.92 -2.73 1.82
CA ASP A 25 -12.61 -3.22 3.01
C ASP A 25 -12.26 -4.68 3.29
N LYS A 26 -12.21 -5.53 2.26
CA LYS A 26 -11.78 -6.93 2.42
C LYS A 26 -10.37 -7.03 3.02
N ASP A 27 -9.44 -6.23 2.51
CA ASP A 27 -8.06 -6.24 2.99
C ASP A 27 -7.98 -5.72 4.44
N ARG A 28 -8.77 -4.70 4.79
CA ARG A 28 -8.86 -4.24 6.17
C ARG A 28 -9.32 -5.35 7.11
N GLN A 29 -10.33 -6.12 6.72
CA GLN A 29 -10.84 -7.23 7.51
C GLN A 29 -9.77 -8.29 7.72
N LYS A 30 -8.98 -8.62 6.71
CA LYS A 30 -7.86 -9.55 6.82
C LYS A 30 -6.83 -9.06 7.83
N ILE A 31 -6.46 -7.78 7.76
CA ILE A 31 -5.50 -7.19 8.69
C ILE A 31 -6.02 -7.25 10.12
N GLN A 32 -7.28 -6.90 10.34
CA GLN A 32 -7.90 -6.92 11.67
C GLN A 32 -7.97 -8.33 12.25
N LYS A 33 -8.05 -9.36 11.41
CA LYS A 33 -8.04 -10.75 11.83
C LYS A 33 -6.63 -11.31 12.03
N GLY A 34 -5.60 -10.50 11.79
CA GLY A 34 -4.21 -10.92 11.92
C GLY A 34 -3.68 -11.72 10.74
N THR A 35 -4.40 -11.75 9.62
CA THR A 35 -3.95 -12.42 8.39
C THR A 35 -2.83 -11.62 7.75
N SER A 36 -1.73 -12.29 7.41
CA SER A 36 -0.62 -11.66 6.68
C SER A 36 -1.04 -11.35 5.25
N LEU A 37 -0.67 -10.16 4.77
CA LEU A 37 -0.87 -9.76 3.38
C LEU A 37 0.40 -9.98 2.58
N SER A 38 0.24 -10.25 1.28
CA SER A 38 1.38 -10.36 0.37
C SER A 38 2.12 -9.02 0.27
N PRO A 39 3.45 -9.03 0.03
CA PRO A 39 4.20 -7.80 -0.16
C PRO A 39 3.67 -6.98 -1.33
N LEU A 40 3.84 -5.66 -1.26
CA LEU A 40 3.58 -4.78 -2.39
C LEU A 40 4.69 -4.94 -3.43
N LEU A 41 4.33 -4.80 -4.70
CA LEU A 41 5.29 -4.75 -5.80
C LEU A 41 5.43 -3.31 -6.25
N LEU A 42 6.65 -2.76 -6.15
CA LEU A 42 6.95 -1.39 -6.50
C LEU A 42 7.94 -1.36 -7.65
N VAL A 43 7.79 -0.41 -8.56
CA VAL A 43 8.70 -0.20 -9.67
C VAL A 43 9.26 1.21 -9.58
N ARG A 44 10.57 1.35 -9.65
CA ARG A 44 11.22 2.65 -9.69
C ARG A 44 11.01 3.31 -11.05
N ALA A 45 10.61 4.56 -11.03
CA ALA A 45 10.43 5.36 -12.24
C ALA A 45 11.18 6.69 -12.06
N PRO A 46 12.53 6.67 -12.10
CA PRO A 46 13.33 7.86 -11.81
C PRO A 46 13.07 8.98 -12.81
N GLU A 47 12.76 8.68 -14.06
CA GLU A 47 12.42 9.69 -15.07
C GLU A 47 11.12 10.43 -14.74
N LEU A 48 10.25 9.85 -13.92
CA LEU A 48 9.02 10.49 -13.47
C LEU A 48 9.16 11.06 -12.05
N GLY A 49 10.30 10.82 -11.41
CA GLY A 49 10.54 11.25 -10.04
C GLY A 49 9.65 10.57 -9.01
N LYS A 50 9.18 9.34 -9.30
CA LYS A 50 8.26 8.65 -8.41
C LYS A 50 8.44 7.13 -8.45
N VAL A 51 7.72 6.45 -7.54
CA VAL A 51 7.60 5.00 -7.48
C VAL A 51 6.22 4.61 -7.99
N ILE A 52 6.14 3.53 -8.75
CA ILE A 52 4.88 3.00 -9.25
C ILE A 52 4.49 1.78 -8.41
N VAL A 53 3.25 1.75 -7.91
CA VAL A 53 2.70 0.57 -7.25
C VAL A 53 2.18 -0.36 -8.33
N ALA A 54 2.98 -1.39 -8.66
CA ALA A 54 2.64 -2.33 -9.72
C ALA A 54 1.59 -3.34 -9.28
N ASP A 55 1.59 -3.71 -7.99
CA ASP A 55 0.59 -4.60 -7.41
C ASP A 55 0.42 -4.28 -5.92
N GLY A 56 -0.81 -4.40 -5.44
CA GLY A 56 -1.13 -4.24 -4.03
C GLY A 56 -1.69 -2.88 -3.65
N TYR A 57 -2.18 -2.09 -4.60
CA TYR A 57 -2.72 -0.76 -4.32
C TYR A 57 -3.85 -0.81 -3.28
N HIS A 58 -4.78 -1.78 -3.41
CA HIS A 58 -5.88 -1.91 -2.44
C HIS A 58 -5.37 -2.28 -1.05
N ARG A 59 -4.34 -3.14 -0.98
CA ARG A 59 -3.69 -3.49 0.30
C ARG A 59 -3.05 -2.26 0.94
N LEU A 60 -2.37 -1.44 0.13
CA LEU A 60 -1.78 -0.19 0.62
C LEU A 60 -2.84 0.72 1.23
N CYS A 61 -3.96 0.91 0.55
CA CYS A 61 -5.06 1.73 1.05
C CYS A 61 -5.63 1.18 2.36
N ALA A 62 -5.77 -0.15 2.46
CA ALA A 62 -6.28 -0.79 3.66
C ALA A 62 -5.36 -0.57 4.87
N VAL A 63 -4.06 -0.76 4.67
CA VAL A 63 -3.08 -0.55 5.75
C VAL A 63 -3.07 0.91 6.17
N TYR A 64 -3.03 1.84 5.21
CA TYR A 64 -3.02 3.27 5.49
C TYR A 64 -4.26 3.69 6.30
N SER A 65 -5.42 3.14 5.98
CA SER A 65 -6.67 3.48 6.69
C SER A 65 -6.67 3.03 8.15
N ILE A 66 -5.89 1.99 8.48
CA ILE A 66 -5.77 1.49 9.85
C ILE A 66 -4.66 2.23 10.58
N ASP A 67 -3.48 2.39 9.94
CA ASP A 67 -2.32 3.05 10.53
C ASP A 67 -1.40 3.55 9.41
N GLU A 68 -1.36 4.87 9.23
CA GLU A 68 -0.53 5.49 8.18
C GLU A 68 0.97 5.30 8.41
N ASP A 69 1.38 5.00 9.63
CA ASP A 69 2.77 4.76 10.01
C ASP A 69 3.16 3.28 9.98
N ALA A 70 2.21 2.39 9.69
CA ALA A 70 2.49 0.95 9.63
C ALA A 70 3.52 0.64 8.55
N LEU A 71 4.46 -0.24 8.87
CA LEU A 71 5.47 -0.71 7.93
C LEU A 71 4.89 -1.82 7.05
N ILE A 72 5.10 -1.70 5.75
CA ILE A 72 4.58 -2.64 4.77
C ILE A 72 5.75 -3.32 4.06
N PRO A 73 5.78 -4.66 3.99
CA PRO A 73 6.77 -5.36 3.19
C PRO A 73 6.59 -5.02 1.71
N CYS A 74 7.69 -4.71 1.04
CA CYS A 74 7.68 -4.33 -0.38
C CYS A 74 8.82 -5.00 -1.11
N GLN A 75 8.57 -5.34 -2.38
CA GLN A 75 9.60 -5.75 -3.33
C GLN A 75 9.74 -4.63 -4.34
N ILE A 76 10.98 -4.21 -4.61
CA ILE A 76 11.27 -3.11 -5.54
C ILE A 76 12.02 -3.65 -6.74
N PHE A 77 11.52 -3.28 -7.90
CA PHE A 77 12.13 -3.65 -9.17
C PHE A 77 12.72 -2.45 -9.89
#